data_9640c2c4bfb6b16c38dd8e2560f2bab9
#
_entry.id   9640c2c4bfb6b16c38dd8e2560f2bab9
#
_cell.length_a   1.000
_cell.length_b   1.000
_cell.length_c   1.000
_cell.angle_alpha   90.00
_cell.angle_beta   90.00
_cell.angle_gamma   90.00
#
_symmetry.space_group_name_H-M   'P 1'
#
loop_
_entity.id
_entity.type
_entity.pdbx_description
1 polymer ?
#
loop_
_entity_poly.entity_id
_entity_poly.type
_entity_poly.pdbx_seq_one_letter_code
_entity_poly.pdbx_strand_id
1 'polypeptide(L)'
;MLLNIKALFIFFFISSNLSAQLLPEGFVFLDEEIPNIRVELRYATKNNFTGKVVEGYYSKKKVIGTKALSNALTKIQEKLHSKGLGIKIYDAYRPQRAVNEFISWSKNPKDTINKQIYYPELPKERLFELGYIAAKSGHSRGSTIDLTLIRLKGDTLDMGGEWDYFGEKSHFNFKNLNKTQKSNRKLLREIMKSENFIPYDNEWWHFTLKNEPFPNQYFNFIFKK
;
A
#
# COMPACT_ATOMS: atom_id res chain seq x y z
N MET A 1 -30.46 -6.90 -70.13
CA MET A 1 -30.84 -5.96 -69.05
C MET A 1 -30.26 -6.50 -67.76
N LEU A 2 -29.04 -6.01 -67.39
CA LEU A 2 -28.28 -6.49 -66.23
C LEU A 2 -28.62 -5.61 -65.04
N LEU A 3 -29.21 -6.24 -63.95
CA LEU A 3 -29.55 -5.58 -62.71
C LEU A 3 -28.29 -5.49 -61.85
N ASN A 4 -27.77 -4.26 -61.61
CA ASN A 4 -26.69 -3.99 -60.66
C ASN A 4 -27.26 -3.91 -59.27
N ILE A 5 -27.04 -4.94 -58.43
CA ILE A 5 -27.35 -4.92 -57.02
C ILE A 5 -26.14 -4.30 -56.28
N LYS A 6 -26.29 -3.04 -55.84
CA LYS A 6 -25.31 -2.41 -54.92
C LYS A 6 -25.59 -2.92 -53.51
N ALA A 7 -24.68 -3.76 -52.99
CA ALA A 7 -24.71 -4.19 -51.59
C ALA A 7 -24.27 -3.03 -50.69
N LEU A 8 -25.17 -2.56 -49.83
CA LEU A 8 -24.91 -1.52 -48.84
C LEU A 8 -24.35 -2.21 -47.56
N PHE A 9 -23.04 -2.10 -47.34
CA PHE A 9 -22.42 -2.54 -46.10
C PHE A 9 -22.68 -1.50 -45.02
N ILE A 10 -23.59 -1.80 -44.07
CA ILE A 10 -23.80 -1.03 -42.85
C ILE A 10 -22.77 -1.48 -41.83
N PHE A 11 -21.75 -0.66 -41.57
CA PHE A 11 -20.82 -0.86 -40.47
C PHE A 11 -21.51 -0.46 -39.16
N PHE A 12 -21.90 -1.45 -38.38
CA PHE A 12 -22.27 -1.24 -36.97
C PHE A 12 -21.03 -0.93 -36.16
N PHE A 13 -20.79 0.34 -35.83
CA PHE A 13 -19.85 0.72 -34.80
C PHE A 13 -20.43 0.33 -33.46
N ILE A 14 -20.01 -0.82 -32.89
CA ILE A 14 -20.24 -1.16 -31.50
C ILE A 14 -19.29 -0.26 -30.68
N SER A 15 -19.78 0.88 -30.23
CA SER A 15 -19.10 1.68 -29.20
C SER A 15 -19.15 0.89 -27.90
N SER A 16 -18.08 0.14 -27.60
CA SER A 16 -17.84 -0.41 -26.27
C SER A 16 -17.66 0.77 -25.32
N ASN A 17 -18.71 1.13 -24.58
CA ASN A 17 -18.59 2.01 -23.43
C ASN A 17 -17.69 1.32 -22.41
N LEU A 18 -16.38 1.59 -22.45
CA LEU A 18 -15.46 1.25 -21.39
C LEU A 18 -15.85 2.14 -20.21
N SER A 19 -16.76 1.65 -19.37
CA SER A 19 -17.08 2.31 -18.11
C SER A 19 -15.81 2.32 -17.26
N ALA A 20 -15.09 3.44 -17.25
CA ALA A 20 -13.99 3.63 -16.32
C ALA A 20 -14.56 3.51 -14.92
N GLN A 21 -14.09 2.54 -14.15
CA GLN A 21 -14.50 2.38 -12.77
C GLN A 21 -14.03 3.60 -11.99
N LEU A 22 -14.95 4.51 -11.65
CA LEU A 22 -14.67 5.72 -10.88
C LEU A 22 -14.35 5.34 -9.42
N LEU A 23 -13.34 5.98 -8.87
CA LEU A 23 -13.07 5.91 -7.43
C LEU A 23 -14.16 6.68 -6.66
N PRO A 24 -14.45 6.32 -5.40
CA PRO A 24 -15.31 7.13 -4.54
C PRO A 24 -14.76 8.55 -4.41
N GLU A 25 -15.67 9.50 -4.17
CA GLU A 25 -15.30 10.90 -3.94
C GLU A 25 -14.23 11.02 -2.84
N GLY A 26 -13.25 11.88 -3.07
CA GLY A 26 -12.12 12.09 -2.16
C GLY A 26 -10.96 11.11 -2.32
N PHE A 27 -11.08 10.08 -3.18
CA PHE A 27 -10.00 9.14 -3.49
C PHE A 27 -9.38 9.40 -4.87
N VAL A 28 -8.08 9.11 -4.97
CA VAL A 28 -7.29 9.27 -6.19
C VAL A 28 -6.33 8.08 -6.36
N PHE A 29 -5.77 7.92 -7.57
CA PHE A 29 -4.63 7.02 -7.81
C PHE A 29 -3.34 7.75 -7.48
N LEU A 30 -2.65 7.33 -6.42
CA LEU A 30 -1.40 7.96 -5.97
C LEU A 30 -0.28 7.83 -7.02
N ASP A 31 -0.27 6.75 -7.80
CA ASP A 31 0.68 6.51 -8.88
C ASP A 31 0.48 7.45 -10.09
N GLU A 32 -0.68 8.06 -10.22
CA GLU A 32 -0.98 9.07 -11.24
C GLU A 32 -0.75 10.49 -10.73
N GLU A 33 -1.04 10.75 -9.45
CA GLU A 33 -0.96 12.07 -8.84
C GLU A 33 0.46 12.47 -8.38
N ILE A 34 1.28 11.48 -7.97
CA ILE A 34 2.59 11.77 -7.36
C ILE A 34 3.71 11.44 -8.36
N PRO A 35 4.46 12.44 -8.86
CA PRO A 35 5.53 12.22 -9.83
C PRO A 35 6.63 11.29 -9.31
N ASN A 36 7.06 10.35 -10.16
CA ASN A 36 8.24 9.50 -9.92
C ASN A 36 8.18 8.62 -8.66
N ILE A 37 7.00 8.39 -8.11
CA ILE A 37 6.86 7.43 -7.01
C ILE A 37 7.08 6.00 -7.53
N ARG A 38 7.60 5.14 -6.67
CA ARG A 38 7.68 3.70 -6.94
C ARG A 38 6.58 2.98 -6.18
N VAL A 39 6.04 1.94 -6.80
CA VAL A 39 4.96 1.11 -6.24
C VAL A 39 5.39 -0.34 -6.24
N GLU A 40 5.26 -1.00 -5.09
CA GLU A 40 5.49 -2.44 -4.91
C GLU A 40 4.37 -3.02 -4.04
N LEU A 41 3.14 -3.11 -4.59
CA LEU A 41 1.98 -3.64 -3.87
C LEU A 41 2.11 -5.15 -3.67
N ARG A 42 2.74 -5.55 -2.56
CA ARG A 42 3.00 -6.98 -2.28
C ARG A 42 1.73 -7.77 -2.05
N TYR A 43 0.66 -7.19 -1.50
CA TYR A 43 -0.63 -7.85 -1.33
C TYR A 43 -1.31 -8.19 -2.67
N ALA A 44 -0.96 -7.51 -3.76
CA ALA A 44 -1.38 -7.87 -5.11
C ALA A 44 -0.56 -9.01 -5.73
N THR A 45 0.31 -9.65 -4.96
CA THR A 45 1.18 -10.77 -5.36
C THR A 45 1.17 -11.84 -4.28
N LYS A 46 1.92 -12.93 -4.48
CA LYS A 46 2.15 -13.96 -3.45
C LYS A 46 3.28 -13.59 -2.48
N ASN A 47 3.99 -12.49 -2.72
CA ASN A 47 5.13 -12.05 -1.89
C ASN A 47 4.66 -11.21 -0.69
N ASN A 48 3.90 -11.84 0.20
CA ASN A 48 3.40 -11.29 1.45
C ASN A 48 3.23 -12.39 2.49
N PHE A 49 2.88 -12.06 3.72
CA PHE A 49 2.79 -13.02 4.82
C PHE A 49 1.73 -14.10 4.63
N THR A 50 0.69 -13.87 3.80
CA THR A 50 -0.33 -14.88 3.51
C THR A 50 0.10 -15.87 2.42
N GLY A 51 1.10 -15.54 1.61
CA GLY A 51 1.54 -16.33 0.46
C GLY A 51 0.55 -16.37 -0.71
N LYS A 52 -0.46 -15.52 -0.70
CA LYS A 52 -1.54 -15.44 -1.71
C LYS A 52 -1.73 -13.99 -2.17
N VAL A 53 -2.42 -13.81 -3.31
CA VAL A 53 -2.98 -12.51 -3.66
C VAL A 53 -4.14 -12.25 -2.70
N VAL A 54 -4.08 -11.12 -2.00
CA VAL A 54 -5.07 -10.75 -0.98
C VAL A 54 -6.35 -10.24 -1.65
N GLU A 55 -7.49 -10.57 -1.10
CA GLU A 55 -8.80 -10.16 -1.63
C GLU A 55 -8.91 -8.62 -1.69
N GLY A 56 -9.28 -8.12 -2.86
CA GLY A 56 -9.39 -6.68 -3.12
C GLY A 56 -8.16 -6.04 -3.76
N TYR A 57 -7.02 -6.75 -3.84
CA TYR A 57 -5.81 -6.29 -4.53
C TYR A 57 -5.71 -6.87 -5.94
N TYR A 58 -6.41 -6.27 -6.88
CA TYR A 58 -6.49 -6.77 -8.27
C TYR A 58 -5.54 -6.07 -9.25
N SER A 59 -4.83 -5.03 -8.81
CA SER A 59 -3.80 -4.33 -9.59
C SER A 59 -2.48 -4.28 -8.84
N LYS A 60 -1.38 -4.58 -9.53
CA LYS A 60 -0.02 -4.50 -8.98
C LYS A 60 0.57 -3.08 -9.05
N LYS A 61 -0.07 -2.18 -9.78
CA LYS A 61 0.47 -0.86 -10.11
C LYS A 61 -0.41 0.28 -9.59
N LYS A 62 -1.73 0.07 -9.48
CA LYS A 62 -2.66 1.10 -9.05
C LYS A 62 -2.74 1.15 -7.54
N VAL A 63 -2.22 2.19 -6.96
CA VAL A 63 -2.26 2.44 -5.54
C VAL A 63 -3.24 3.57 -5.25
N ILE A 64 -4.22 3.31 -4.38
CA ILE A 64 -5.31 4.23 -4.08
C ILE A 64 -5.08 4.86 -2.71
N GLY A 65 -5.41 6.14 -2.58
CA GLY A 65 -5.42 6.87 -1.32
C GLY A 65 -6.35 8.07 -1.38
N THR A 66 -6.53 8.76 -0.26
CA THR A 66 -7.28 10.00 -0.26
C THR A 66 -6.51 11.12 -0.97
N LYS A 67 -7.21 12.11 -1.49
CA LYS A 67 -6.60 13.34 -2.05
C LYS A 67 -5.71 14.06 -1.03
N ALA A 68 -6.11 14.04 0.25
CA ALA A 68 -5.31 14.61 1.34
C ALA A 68 -3.98 13.87 1.51
N LEU A 69 -4.01 12.53 1.46
CA LEU A 69 -2.80 11.69 1.48
C LEU A 69 -1.89 12.01 0.29
N SER A 70 -2.46 12.09 -0.93
CA SER A 70 -1.73 12.42 -2.15
C SER A 70 -1.01 13.75 -2.02
N ASN A 71 -1.70 14.81 -1.59
CA ASN A 71 -1.13 16.15 -1.42
C ASN A 71 0.05 16.17 -0.44
N ALA A 72 -0.05 15.45 0.69
CA ALA A 72 1.01 15.37 1.68
C ALA A 72 2.22 14.59 1.14
N LEU A 73 1.99 13.46 0.46
CA LEU A 73 3.06 12.65 -0.13
C LEU A 73 3.77 13.34 -1.29
N THR A 74 3.07 14.15 -2.09
CA THR A 74 3.69 14.96 -3.16
C THR A 74 4.74 15.90 -2.58
N LYS A 75 4.42 16.62 -1.50
CA LYS A 75 5.39 17.51 -0.82
C LYS A 75 6.59 16.75 -0.24
N ILE A 76 6.36 15.54 0.31
CA ILE A 76 7.43 14.67 0.80
C ILE A 76 8.33 14.24 -0.36
N GLN A 77 7.73 13.81 -1.48
CA GLN A 77 8.45 13.38 -2.68
C GLN A 77 9.34 14.52 -3.23
N GLU A 78 8.84 15.75 -3.29
CA GLU A 78 9.59 16.94 -3.71
C GLU A 78 10.80 17.21 -2.78
N LYS A 79 10.58 17.19 -1.45
CA LYS A 79 11.64 17.37 -0.45
C LYS A 79 12.70 16.26 -0.54
N LEU A 80 12.32 15.04 -0.85
CA LEU A 80 13.24 13.91 -1.01
C LEU A 80 14.01 13.99 -2.33
N HIS A 81 13.35 14.42 -3.40
CA HIS A 81 13.97 14.53 -4.73
C HIS A 81 15.18 15.46 -4.73
N SER A 82 15.11 16.58 -4.01
CA SER A 82 16.24 17.51 -3.83
C SER A 82 17.45 16.87 -3.12
N LYS A 83 17.25 15.74 -2.44
CA LYS A 83 18.29 14.97 -1.73
C LYS A 83 18.73 13.72 -2.49
N GLY A 84 18.30 13.54 -3.74
CA GLY A 84 18.59 12.34 -4.53
C GLY A 84 17.80 11.10 -4.07
N LEU A 85 16.70 11.30 -3.36
CA LEU A 85 15.86 10.25 -2.78
C LEU A 85 14.44 10.32 -3.32
N GLY A 86 13.66 9.26 -3.09
CA GLY A 86 12.25 9.17 -3.41
C GLY A 86 11.54 8.18 -2.50
N ILE A 87 10.24 8.02 -2.73
CA ILE A 87 9.36 7.08 -1.98
C ILE A 87 9.10 5.84 -2.81
N LYS A 88 9.02 4.69 -2.11
CA LYS A 88 8.44 3.45 -2.62
C LYS A 88 7.30 3.03 -1.69
N ILE A 89 6.08 2.89 -2.25
CA ILE A 89 4.87 2.50 -1.52
C ILE A 89 4.72 0.98 -1.55
N TYR A 90 4.46 0.39 -0.39
CA TYR A 90 4.13 -1.03 -0.20
C TYR A 90 2.63 -1.25 -0.08
N ASP A 91 1.91 -0.35 0.61
CA ASP A 91 0.46 -0.39 0.78
C ASP A 91 -0.09 1.01 1.08
N ALA A 92 -1.35 1.27 0.68
CA ALA A 92 -2.07 2.50 1.01
C ALA A 92 -3.54 2.17 1.35
N TYR A 93 -4.52 2.47 0.50
CA TYR A 93 -5.88 2.03 0.74
C TYR A 93 -5.97 0.50 0.71
N ARG A 94 -6.41 -0.08 1.81
CA ARG A 94 -6.66 -1.51 2.01
C ARG A 94 -8.16 -1.72 2.24
N PRO A 95 -8.90 -2.37 1.33
CA PRO A 95 -10.33 -2.58 1.53
C PRO A 95 -10.60 -3.46 2.76
N GLN A 96 -11.70 -3.24 3.46
CA GLN A 96 -12.03 -3.99 4.68
C GLN A 96 -12.06 -5.52 4.46
N ARG A 97 -12.38 -5.99 3.24
CA ARG A 97 -12.32 -7.43 2.91
C ARG A 97 -10.92 -8.01 3.03
N ALA A 98 -9.88 -7.25 2.67
CA ALA A 98 -8.49 -7.67 2.85
C ALA A 98 -8.15 -7.81 4.34
N VAL A 99 -8.61 -6.89 5.18
CA VAL A 99 -8.48 -6.98 6.65
C VAL A 99 -9.19 -8.23 7.17
N ASN A 100 -10.39 -8.51 6.68
CA ASN A 100 -11.14 -9.71 7.05
C ASN A 100 -10.41 -11.00 6.63
N GLU A 101 -9.76 -10.99 5.47
CA GLU A 101 -8.91 -12.12 5.04
C GLU A 101 -7.72 -12.32 5.98
N PHE A 102 -7.05 -11.25 6.42
CA PHE A 102 -5.95 -11.34 7.40
C PHE A 102 -6.41 -11.93 8.73
N ILE A 103 -7.60 -11.55 9.21
CA ILE A 103 -8.21 -12.14 10.41
C ILE A 103 -8.48 -13.64 10.21
N SER A 104 -9.05 -14.01 9.07
CA SER A 104 -9.34 -15.41 8.74
C SER A 104 -8.05 -16.22 8.62
N TRP A 105 -7.03 -15.66 7.96
CA TRP A 105 -5.70 -16.25 7.86
C TRP A 105 -5.05 -16.44 9.24
N SER A 106 -5.12 -15.46 10.13
CA SER A 106 -4.50 -15.55 11.47
C SER A 106 -5.11 -16.66 12.34
N LYS A 107 -6.39 -16.97 12.13
CA LYS A 107 -7.11 -18.03 12.84
C LYS A 107 -6.82 -19.44 12.30
N ASN A 108 -6.18 -19.58 11.14
CA ASN A 108 -5.84 -20.86 10.56
C ASN A 108 -4.40 -21.29 10.94
N PRO A 109 -4.17 -22.13 11.95
CA PRO A 109 -2.84 -22.49 12.41
C PRO A 109 -2.03 -23.32 11.40
N LYS A 110 -2.71 -23.95 10.42
CA LYS A 110 -2.06 -24.80 9.40
C LYS A 110 -1.43 -24.01 8.26
N ASP A 111 -1.86 -22.78 8.02
CA ASP A 111 -1.35 -21.91 6.95
C ASP A 111 -0.10 -21.15 7.42
N THR A 112 1.06 -21.77 7.28
CA THR A 112 2.34 -21.23 7.78
C THR A 112 3.39 -21.08 6.68
N ILE A 113 2.95 -21.02 5.41
CA ILE A 113 3.83 -21.06 4.23
C ILE A 113 4.98 -20.05 4.27
N ASN A 114 4.72 -18.84 4.78
CA ASN A 114 5.70 -17.76 4.86
C ASN A 114 6.14 -17.43 6.29
N LYS A 115 5.93 -18.36 7.24
CA LYS A 115 6.29 -18.15 8.66
C LYS A 115 7.75 -17.74 8.83
N GLN A 116 8.67 -18.44 8.22
CA GLN A 116 10.13 -18.23 8.36
C GLN A 116 10.56 -16.82 7.88
N ILE A 117 9.80 -16.21 6.99
CA ILE A 117 10.12 -14.90 6.42
C ILE A 117 9.51 -13.78 7.26
N TYR A 118 8.22 -13.91 7.63
CA TYR A 118 7.45 -12.80 8.17
C TYR A 118 7.22 -12.86 9.69
N TYR A 119 7.17 -14.07 10.30
CA TYR A 119 6.89 -14.22 11.75
C TYR A 119 7.56 -15.45 12.36
N PRO A 120 8.91 -15.61 12.18
CA PRO A 120 9.61 -16.83 12.60
C PRO A 120 9.52 -17.08 14.11
N GLU A 121 9.51 -16.01 14.89
CA GLU A 121 9.59 -16.06 16.36
C GLU A 121 8.22 -16.01 17.06
N LEU A 122 7.17 -15.67 16.31
CA LEU A 122 5.83 -15.47 16.89
C LEU A 122 4.88 -16.61 16.52
N PRO A 123 4.12 -17.12 17.46
CA PRO A 123 2.97 -17.96 17.16
C PRO A 123 1.87 -17.10 16.50
N LYS A 124 1.29 -17.63 15.45
CA LYS A 124 0.35 -16.91 14.56
C LYS A 124 -0.89 -16.41 15.30
N GLU A 125 -1.40 -17.19 16.24
CA GLU A 125 -2.54 -16.87 17.10
C GLU A 125 -2.32 -15.63 17.98
N ARG A 126 -1.07 -15.26 18.25
CA ARG A 126 -0.74 -14.07 19.03
C ARG A 126 -0.66 -12.79 18.22
N LEU A 127 -0.66 -12.87 16.88
CA LEU A 127 -0.49 -11.70 16.02
C LEU A 127 -1.60 -10.66 16.21
N PHE A 128 -2.82 -11.11 16.53
CA PHE A 128 -3.94 -10.22 16.84
C PHE A 128 -3.76 -9.55 18.22
N GLU A 129 -3.40 -10.30 19.24
CA GLU A 129 -3.14 -9.80 20.60
C GLU A 129 -1.99 -8.77 20.60
N LEU A 130 -0.95 -9.04 19.83
CA LEU A 130 0.24 -8.18 19.74
C LEU A 130 0.05 -6.95 18.82
N GLY A 131 -1.13 -6.78 18.23
CA GLY A 131 -1.46 -5.61 17.42
C GLY A 131 -0.95 -5.62 15.99
N TYR A 132 -0.36 -6.73 15.51
CA TYR A 132 0.07 -6.88 14.11
C TYR A 132 -1.11 -7.07 13.15
N ILE A 133 -2.22 -7.65 13.64
CA ILE A 133 -3.47 -7.80 12.90
C ILE A 133 -4.59 -7.18 13.72
N ALA A 134 -5.40 -6.32 13.12
CA ALA A 134 -6.51 -5.63 13.77
C ALA A 134 -7.82 -5.87 13.03
N ALA A 135 -8.95 -5.80 13.74
CA ALA A 135 -10.29 -5.94 13.15
C ALA A 135 -10.67 -4.77 12.22
N LYS A 136 -10.08 -3.61 12.48
CA LYS A 136 -10.21 -2.40 11.67
C LYS A 136 -8.83 -1.81 11.43
N SER A 137 -8.53 -1.46 10.19
CA SER A 137 -7.23 -0.91 9.80
C SER A 137 -7.33 0.55 9.42
N GLY A 138 -6.34 1.36 9.81
CA GLY A 138 -6.19 2.72 9.32
C GLY A 138 -6.16 2.80 7.79
N HIS A 139 -5.56 1.83 7.14
CA HIS A 139 -5.53 1.72 5.68
C HIS A 139 -6.92 1.70 5.03
N SER A 140 -7.92 1.10 5.69
CA SER A 140 -9.30 1.09 5.17
C SER A 140 -9.98 2.46 5.17
N ARG A 141 -9.38 3.46 5.83
CA ARG A 141 -9.84 4.86 5.81
C ARG A 141 -9.19 5.68 4.68
N GLY A 142 -8.16 5.10 4.00
CA GLY A 142 -7.53 5.67 2.81
C GLY A 142 -6.44 6.72 3.06
N SER A 143 -6.10 7.02 4.32
CA SER A 143 -5.05 8.01 4.66
C SER A 143 -3.93 7.44 5.53
N THR A 144 -3.82 6.12 5.59
CA THR A 144 -2.69 5.38 6.15
C THR A 144 -1.86 4.80 5.01
N ILE A 145 -0.55 4.76 5.20
CA ILE A 145 0.41 4.35 4.18
C ILE A 145 1.58 3.56 4.77
N ASP A 146 1.97 2.50 4.07
CA ASP A 146 3.22 1.78 4.30
C ASP A 146 4.19 2.10 3.18
N LEU A 147 5.37 2.63 3.53
CA LEU A 147 6.35 3.07 2.54
C LEU A 147 7.79 2.99 3.05
N THR A 148 8.72 3.15 2.12
CA THR A 148 10.15 3.25 2.40
C THR A 148 10.80 4.31 1.54
N LEU A 149 12.08 4.62 1.82
CA LEU A 149 12.91 5.49 1.02
C LEU A 149 13.73 4.70 0.00
N ILE A 150 13.88 5.28 -1.19
CA ILE A 150 14.74 4.76 -2.26
C ILE A 150 15.68 5.85 -2.76
N ARG A 151 16.82 5.46 -3.34
CA ARG A 151 17.61 6.37 -4.20
C ARG A 151 16.89 6.55 -5.53
N LEU A 152 17.14 7.67 -6.22
CA LEU A 152 16.49 7.94 -7.51
C LEU A 152 16.79 6.87 -8.57
N LYS A 153 17.93 6.18 -8.49
CA LYS A 153 18.25 5.02 -9.32
C LYS A 153 17.45 3.74 -8.97
N GLY A 154 16.68 3.75 -7.87
CA GLY A 154 15.73 2.70 -7.51
C GLY A 154 16.11 1.82 -6.32
N ASP A 155 17.35 1.90 -5.80
CA ASP A 155 17.78 1.08 -4.66
C ASP A 155 17.05 1.50 -3.39
N THR A 156 16.48 0.56 -2.67
CA THR A 156 15.85 0.79 -1.35
C THR A 156 16.93 1.10 -0.30
N LEU A 157 16.69 2.07 0.56
CA LEU A 157 17.55 2.31 1.71
C LEU A 157 17.39 1.16 2.72
N ASP A 158 18.52 0.73 3.29
CA ASP A 158 18.52 -0.33 4.31
C ASP A 158 17.87 0.18 5.61
N MET A 159 16.69 -0.35 5.92
CA MET A 159 15.93 -0.04 7.14
C MET A 159 16.18 -1.04 8.28
N GLY A 160 17.03 -2.07 8.05
CA GLY A 160 17.37 -3.08 9.05
C GLY A 160 16.27 -4.10 9.33
N GLY A 161 15.23 -4.14 8.54
CA GLY A 161 14.13 -5.10 8.61
C GLY A 161 13.24 -4.99 7.39
N GLU A 162 12.69 -6.14 6.99
CA GLU A 162 11.74 -6.21 5.88
C GLU A 162 10.39 -5.60 6.27
N TRP A 163 9.67 -5.11 5.27
CA TRP A 163 8.27 -4.71 5.40
C TRP A 163 7.40 -5.92 5.79
N ASP A 164 6.41 -5.72 6.64
CA ASP A 164 5.49 -6.75 7.15
C ASP A 164 6.15 -7.85 8.01
N TYR A 165 7.37 -7.65 8.49
CA TYR A 165 7.96 -8.57 9.45
C TYR A 165 7.29 -8.37 10.82
N PHE A 166 6.63 -9.39 11.36
CA PHE A 166 6.00 -9.37 12.68
C PHE A 166 7.02 -9.74 13.75
N GLY A 167 7.48 -8.74 14.49
CA GLY A 167 8.46 -8.88 15.56
C GLY A 167 9.19 -7.58 15.85
N GLU A 168 9.98 -7.58 16.93
CA GLU A 168 10.68 -6.38 17.42
C GLU A 168 11.60 -5.71 16.42
N LYS A 169 12.12 -6.46 15.43
CA LYS A 169 12.95 -5.95 14.36
C LYS A 169 12.22 -4.87 13.53
N SER A 170 10.91 -4.88 13.50
CA SER A 170 10.07 -3.87 12.82
C SER A 170 9.88 -2.60 13.65
N HIS A 171 10.08 -2.66 14.97
CA HIS A 171 9.89 -1.50 15.84
C HIS A 171 10.89 -0.41 15.52
N PHE A 172 10.43 0.84 15.49
CA PHE A 172 11.29 2.01 15.19
C PHE A 172 12.55 2.03 16.07
N ASN A 173 12.41 1.73 17.35
CA ASN A 173 13.48 1.76 18.34
C ASN A 173 14.20 0.41 18.53
N PHE A 174 14.15 -0.50 17.54
CA PHE A 174 14.87 -1.78 17.65
C PHE A 174 16.34 -1.57 17.98
N LYS A 175 16.83 -2.20 19.06
CA LYS A 175 18.15 -1.91 19.64
C LYS A 175 19.32 -2.31 18.75
N ASN A 176 19.15 -3.39 17.98
CA ASN A 176 20.25 -4.00 17.21
C ASN A 176 20.39 -3.43 15.78
N LEU A 177 19.83 -2.26 15.50
CA LEU A 177 20.09 -1.55 14.25
C LEU A 177 21.51 -0.97 14.24
N ASN A 178 22.19 -1.05 13.09
CA ASN A 178 23.44 -0.32 12.88
C ASN A 178 23.18 1.19 12.68
N LYS A 179 24.26 1.98 12.60
CA LYS A 179 24.17 3.45 12.49
C LYS A 179 23.41 3.90 11.22
N THR A 180 23.65 3.26 10.09
CA THR A 180 23.00 3.58 8.81
C THR A 180 21.49 3.29 8.87
N GLN A 181 21.10 2.15 9.38
CA GLN A 181 19.69 1.74 9.54
C GLN A 181 18.93 2.68 10.48
N LYS A 182 19.54 3.04 11.62
CA LYS A 182 19.00 4.06 12.56
C LYS A 182 18.81 5.41 11.86
N SER A 183 19.80 5.86 11.10
CA SER A 183 19.74 7.13 10.36
C SER A 183 18.65 7.09 9.28
N ASN A 184 18.52 6.01 8.54
CA ASN A 184 17.50 5.85 7.49
C ASN A 184 16.07 5.86 8.07
N ARG A 185 15.82 5.11 9.15
CA ARG A 185 14.52 5.14 9.86
C ARG A 185 14.20 6.51 10.42
N LYS A 186 15.20 7.19 11.00
CA LYS A 186 15.05 8.54 11.52
C LYS A 186 14.68 9.52 10.39
N LEU A 187 15.40 9.48 9.28
CA LEU A 187 15.11 10.31 8.10
C LEU A 187 13.68 10.10 7.59
N LEU A 188 13.25 8.84 7.43
CA LEU A 188 11.89 8.51 7.02
C LEU A 188 10.87 9.10 8.01
N ARG A 189 11.05 8.86 9.30
CA ARG A 189 10.14 9.33 10.34
C ARG A 189 10.04 10.86 10.39
N GLU A 190 11.17 11.55 10.29
CA GLU A 190 11.22 13.02 10.32
C GLU A 190 10.56 13.65 9.10
N ILE A 191 10.83 13.13 7.90
CA ILE A 191 10.21 13.66 6.68
C ILE A 191 8.69 13.44 6.68
N MET A 192 8.22 12.28 7.13
CA MET A 192 6.79 12.00 7.27
C MET A 192 6.12 12.92 8.30
N LYS A 193 6.74 13.10 9.47
CA LYS A 193 6.25 14.03 10.49
C LYS A 193 6.20 15.48 10.02
N SER A 194 7.10 15.90 9.11
CA SER A 194 7.09 17.26 8.56
C SER A 194 5.85 17.59 7.74
N GLU A 195 5.10 16.57 7.28
CA GLU A 195 3.83 16.71 6.57
C GLU A 195 2.66 16.11 7.39
N ASN A 196 2.74 16.21 8.73
CA ASN A 196 1.67 15.85 9.67
C ASN A 196 1.29 14.36 9.68
N PHE A 197 2.21 13.45 9.39
CA PHE A 197 1.96 12.03 9.61
C PHE A 197 2.28 11.62 11.05
N ILE A 198 1.47 10.71 11.57
CA ILE A 198 1.65 10.03 12.85
C ILE A 198 2.29 8.67 12.57
N PRO A 199 3.51 8.40 13.05
CA PRO A 199 4.15 7.09 12.90
C PRO A 199 3.53 6.07 13.87
N TYR A 200 3.58 4.79 13.50
CA TYR A 200 3.32 3.67 14.39
C TYR A 200 4.65 3.08 14.89
N ASP A 201 4.85 3.04 16.20
CA ASP A 201 6.15 2.68 16.76
C ASP A 201 6.56 1.21 16.55
N ASN A 202 5.58 0.31 16.38
CA ASN A 202 5.84 -1.11 16.15
C ASN A 202 6.16 -1.45 14.69
N GLU A 203 6.00 -0.49 13.76
CA GLU A 203 6.21 -0.69 12.33
C GLU A 203 6.90 0.53 11.72
N TRP A 204 8.19 0.44 11.40
CA TRP A 204 8.99 1.58 10.92
C TRP A 204 8.47 2.19 9.61
N TRP A 205 7.68 1.45 8.83
CA TRP A 205 7.13 1.84 7.52
C TRP A 205 5.75 2.49 7.59
N HIS A 206 5.03 2.36 8.73
CA HIS A 206 3.59 2.65 8.86
C HIS A 206 3.33 4.06 9.38
N PHE A 207 2.53 4.82 8.64
CA PHE A 207 2.19 6.21 8.94
C PHE A 207 0.73 6.51 8.62
N THR A 208 0.06 7.26 9.50
CA THR A 208 -1.31 7.76 9.27
C THR A 208 -1.32 9.28 9.23
N LEU A 209 -2.00 9.89 8.25
CA LEU A 209 -2.16 11.33 8.18
C LEU A 209 -3.02 11.83 9.35
N LYS A 210 -2.53 12.81 10.13
CA LYS A 210 -3.18 13.29 11.35
C LYS A 210 -4.59 13.83 11.11
N ASN A 211 -4.78 14.60 10.04
CA ASN A 211 -6.05 15.22 9.68
C ASN A 211 -6.65 14.49 8.47
N GLU A 212 -6.91 13.20 8.63
CA GLU A 212 -7.52 12.39 7.59
C GLU A 212 -9.00 12.78 7.35
N PRO A 213 -9.49 12.78 6.09
CA PRO A 213 -10.84 13.21 5.78
C PRO A 213 -11.94 12.25 6.27
N PHE A 214 -11.58 10.98 6.49
CA PHE A 214 -12.54 9.93 6.85
C PHE A 214 -12.12 9.17 8.13
N PRO A 215 -11.97 9.85 9.30
CA PRO A 215 -11.37 9.24 10.50
C PRO A 215 -12.18 8.07 11.09
N ASN A 216 -13.48 7.99 10.78
CA ASN A 216 -14.39 6.96 11.31
C ASN A 216 -15.02 6.07 10.24
N GLN A 217 -14.64 6.22 8.96
CA GLN A 217 -15.22 5.48 7.86
C GLN A 217 -14.24 4.45 7.29
N TYR A 218 -14.62 3.17 7.33
CA TYR A 218 -13.84 2.06 6.81
C TYR A 218 -14.44 1.59 5.50
N PHE A 219 -13.71 1.82 4.42
CA PHE A 219 -14.19 1.54 3.07
C PHE A 219 -13.92 0.07 2.66
N ASN A 220 -14.74 -0.42 1.72
CA ASN A 220 -14.62 -1.77 1.17
C ASN A 220 -14.81 -1.80 -0.35
N PHE A 221 -14.56 -0.69 -1.03
CA PHE A 221 -14.60 -0.69 -2.49
C PHE A 221 -13.34 -1.36 -3.08
N ILE A 222 -13.46 -1.82 -4.31
CA ILE A 222 -12.37 -2.46 -5.05
C ILE A 222 -12.18 -1.74 -6.39
N PHE A 223 -10.96 -1.80 -6.90
CA PHE A 223 -10.64 -1.39 -8.26
C PHE A 223 -10.16 -2.61 -9.03
N LYS A 224 -10.83 -2.92 -10.14
CA LYS A 224 -10.47 -3.99 -11.07
C LYS A 224 -10.13 -3.35 -12.42
N LYS A 225 -8.87 -3.51 -12.85
CA LYS A 225 -8.43 -3.13 -14.19
C LYS A 225 -7.53 -4.21 -14.76
#